data_45fd5ea2405dbe53cd1ce4d6be8fee56
#
_entry.id   45fd5ea2405dbe53cd1ce4d6be8fee56
#
_cell.length_a   1.000
_cell.length_b   1.000
_cell.length_c   1.000
_cell.angle_alpha   90.00
_cell.angle_beta   90.00
_cell.angle_gamma   90.00
#
_symmetry.space_group_name_H-M   'P 1'
#
loop_
_entity.id
_entity.type
_entity.pdbx_description
1 polymer ?
#
loop_
_entity_poly.entity_id
_entity_poly.type
_entity_poly.pdbx_seq_one_letter_code
_entity_poly.pdbx_strand_id
1 'polypeptide(L)'
;NAEEEKERQIASLLSWELDVIYKVLLDSDLGSSLPLSQADFGLWFNHKGRHYFSGIAEVGHISRLIQDFDGVFNQTILHAKNLSNKTLRVKFLLQIRNTVSQITTLLRELFEEVSRHEVGMDVLTKLLNRRFLPTIFKREIAHANRAGTPLSVLIIDVDKFKEINDTWGHNTGDEILRKVSQAFYDNVRSSDYVFRYGGDEFIIVLTEASETDTLRTAERIRSRVEKTKLKAANGEDIYLSLSIGAAMFNGHPDYERLIQIADEALYIAKRRGRNRVELWKASL
;
A
#
# COMPACT_ATOMS: atom_id res chain seq x y z
N ASN A 1 13.12 -1.56 7.95
CA ASN A 1 11.82 -2.19 8.16
C ASN A 1 10.93 -1.21 8.93
N ALA A 2 9.64 -1.11 8.56
CA ALA A 2 8.70 -0.15 9.19
C ALA A 2 8.60 -0.35 10.70
N GLU A 3 8.60 -1.59 11.17
CA GLU A 3 8.53 -1.92 12.60
C GLU A 3 9.75 -1.43 13.39
N GLU A 4 10.95 -1.62 12.86
CA GLU A 4 12.19 -1.12 13.49
C GLU A 4 12.22 0.41 13.53
N GLU A 5 11.74 1.07 12.48
CA GLU A 5 11.64 2.53 12.46
C GLU A 5 10.65 3.04 13.49
N LYS A 6 9.47 2.40 13.61
CA LYS A 6 8.46 2.70 14.62
C LYS A 6 9.04 2.65 16.03
N GLU A 7 9.66 1.52 16.38
CA GLU A 7 10.25 1.32 17.71
C GLU A 7 11.37 2.34 17.99
N ARG A 8 12.20 2.63 17.01
CA ARG A 8 13.26 3.64 17.13
C ARG A 8 12.71 5.03 17.41
N GLN A 9 11.65 5.43 16.71
CA GLN A 9 11.07 6.77 16.89
C GLN A 9 10.29 6.90 18.21
N ILE A 10 9.61 5.85 18.63
CA ILE A 10 8.99 5.79 19.97
C ILE A 10 10.08 5.89 21.07
N ALA A 11 11.17 5.14 20.94
CA ALA A 11 12.27 5.21 21.88
C ALA A 11 12.91 6.62 21.95
N SER A 12 13.09 7.28 20.81
CA SER A 12 13.61 8.65 20.74
C SER A 12 12.68 9.65 21.47
N LEU A 13 11.37 9.54 21.25
CA LEU A 13 10.38 10.37 21.92
C LEU A 13 10.35 10.16 23.45
N LEU A 14 10.41 8.90 23.88
CA LEU A 14 10.45 8.55 25.30
C LEU A 14 11.77 8.99 25.98
N SER A 15 12.89 8.92 25.27
CA SER A 15 14.19 9.40 25.77
C SER A 15 14.17 10.90 26.02
N TRP A 16 13.57 11.66 25.09
CA TRP A 16 13.36 13.09 25.26
C TRP A 16 12.43 13.39 26.44
N GLU A 17 11.31 12.67 26.60
CA GLU A 17 10.39 12.78 27.73
C GLU A 17 11.12 12.61 29.06
N LEU A 18 11.94 11.54 29.18
CA LEU A 18 12.69 11.23 30.38
C LEU A 18 13.72 12.32 30.73
N ASP A 19 14.45 12.85 29.72
CA ASP A 19 15.41 13.94 29.95
C ASP A 19 14.73 15.18 30.52
N VAL A 20 13.60 15.60 29.93
CA VAL A 20 12.86 16.77 30.39
C VAL A 20 12.27 16.54 31.79
N ILE A 21 11.65 15.39 32.05
CA ILE A 21 11.09 15.05 33.36
C ILE A 21 12.19 15.06 34.43
N TYR A 22 13.34 14.44 34.15
CA TYR A 22 14.47 14.39 35.06
C TYR A 22 14.96 15.78 35.43
N LYS A 23 15.13 16.68 34.46
CA LYS A 23 15.55 18.07 34.69
C LYS A 23 14.52 18.88 35.50
N VAL A 24 13.24 18.68 35.24
CA VAL A 24 12.15 19.31 35.99
C VAL A 24 12.10 18.82 37.45
N LEU A 25 12.35 17.54 37.69
CA LEU A 25 12.30 16.96 39.04
C LEU A 25 13.52 17.33 39.89
N LEU A 26 14.70 17.43 39.29
CA LEU A 26 15.94 17.72 40.00
C LEU A 26 16.27 19.25 40.05
N ASP A 27 15.36 20.10 39.63
CA ASP A 27 15.59 21.56 39.52
C ASP A 27 16.90 21.88 38.74
N SER A 28 17.27 20.99 37.79
CA SER A 28 18.42 21.22 36.92
C SER A 28 18.06 22.10 35.71
N ASP A 29 19.07 22.52 34.96
CA ASP A 29 18.91 23.48 33.87
C ASP A 29 17.98 22.93 32.74
N LEU A 30 16.69 23.24 32.86
CA LEU A 30 15.69 22.92 31.81
C LEU A 30 15.98 23.70 30.51
N GLY A 31 16.66 24.84 30.58
CA GLY A 31 17.05 25.63 29.42
C GLY A 31 18.03 24.91 28.48
N SER A 32 18.70 23.86 28.96
CA SER A 32 19.55 23.01 28.14
C SER A 32 18.78 21.95 27.36
N SER A 33 17.47 21.72 27.62
CA SER A 33 16.64 20.82 26.87
C SER A 33 16.10 21.49 25.61
N LEU A 34 16.02 20.71 24.53
CA LEU A 34 15.45 21.18 23.26
C LEU A 34 13.91 21.08 23.27
N PRO A 35 13.20 22.04 22.63
CA PRO A 35 11.79 21.87 22.31
C PRO A 35 11.56 20.55 21.52
N LEU A 36 10.38 20.00 21.62
CA LEU A 36 10.07 18.71 20.99
C LEU A 36 10.30 18.74 19.46
N SER A 37 10.00 19.85 18.78
CA SER A 37 10.24 20.01 17.33
C SER A 37 11.73 19.98 16.95
N GLN A 38 12.63 20.31 17.87
CA GLN A 38 14.08 20.35 17.67
C GLN A 38 14.79 19.13 18.23
N ALA A 39 14.11 18.29 19.01
CA ALA A 39 14.61 17.00 19.45
C ALA A 39 14.65 15.98 18.28
N ASP A 40 15.41 14.91 18.45
CA ASP A 40 15.63 13.89 17.39
C ASP A 40 14.33 13.37 16.77
N PHE A 41 13.33 13.09 17.59
CA PHE A 41 12.00 12.70 17.12
C PHE A 41 11.34 13.78 16.26
N GLY A 42 11.34 15.03 16.75
CA GLY A 42 10.70 16.16 16.05
C GLY A 42 11.38 16.47 14.72
N LEU A 43 12.71 16.43 14.68
CA LEU A 43 13.49 16.59 13.45
C LEU A 43 13.19 15.49 12.45
N TRP A 44 13.21 14.22 12.91
CA TRP A 44 12.81 13.11 12.05
C TRP A 44 11.40 13.26 11.52
N PHE A 45 10.42 13.59 12.38
CA PHE A 45 9.04 13.71 11.98
C PHE A 45 8.84 14.82 10.94
N ASN A 46 9.46 15.99 11.13
CA ASN A 46 9.33 17.11 10.21
C ASN A 46 10.01 16.87 8.85
N HIS A 47 11.16 16.19 8.81
CA HIS A 47 11.92 15.97 7.58
C HIS A 47 11.57 14.67 6.85
N LYS A 48 11.31 13.59 7.57
CA LYS A 48 11.07 12.25 7.00
C LYS A 48 9.66 11.75 7.28
N GLY A 49 9.19 11.85 8.52
CA GLY A 49 7.91 11.27 8.94
C GLY A 49 6.72 11.86 8.17
N ARG A 50 6.66 13.18 8.01
CA ARG A 50 5.59 13.85 7.25
C ARG A 50 5.55 13.42 5.77
N HIS A 51 6.70 13.12 5.19
CA HIS A 51 6.78 12.62 3.81
C HIS A 51 6.44 11.14 3.74
N TYR A 52 6.92 10.34 4.70
CA TYR A 52 6.66 8.90 4.79
C TYR A 52 5.17 8.57 4.97
N PHE A 53 4.45 9.42 5.75
CA PHE A 53 3.02 9.28 6.00
C PHE A 53 2.16 10.26 5.17
N SER A 54 2.66 10.75 4.04
CA SER A 54 1.94 11.75 3.25
C SER A 54 0.55 11.23 2.81
N GLY A 55 -0.46 12.10 2.93
CA GLY A 55 -1.84 11.75 2.60
C GLY A 55 -2.68 11.18 3.75
N ILE A 56 -2.07 10.94 4.93
CA ILE A 56 -2.78 10.47 6.13
C ILE A 56 -3.12 11.67 7.04
N ALA A 57 -4.38 11.78 7.46
CA ALA A 57 -4.87 12.94 8.22
C ALA A 57 -4.20 13.13 9.60
N GLU A 58 -3.84 12.04 10.25
CA GLU A 58 -3.20 11.99 11.57
C GLU A 58 -1.84 12.69 11.61
N VAL A 59 -1.15 12.81 10.47
CA VAL A 59 0.11 13.57 10.33
C VAL A 59 -0.09 15.03 10.74
N GLY A 60 -1.19 15.65 10.32
CA GLY A 60 -1.55 16.99 10.70
C GLY A 60 -1.83 17.13 12.20
N HIS A 61 -2.34 16.07 12.83
CA HIS A 61 -2.61 16.04 14.26
C HIS A 61 -1.31 16.00 15.09
N ILE A 62 -0.39 15.12 14.74
CA ILE A 62 0.93 15.09 15.40
C ILE A 62 1.67 16.43 15.26
N SER A 63 1.63 17.03 14.06
CA SER A 63 2.24 18.33 13.82
C SER A 63 1.71 19.41 14.76
N ARG A 64 0.40 19.46 14.98
CA ARG A 64 -0.24 20.39 15.92
C ARG A 64 0.17 20.11 17.36
N LEU A 65 0.14 18.84 17.80
CA LEU A 65 0.57 18.46 19.14
C LEU A 65 2.00 18.90 19.45
N ILE A 66 2.92 18.76 18.50
CA ILE A 66 4.31 19.22 18.64
C ILE A 66 4.35 20.75 18.79
N GLN A 67 3.66 21.50 17.94
CA GLN A 67 3.66 22.96 17.95
C GLN A 67 3.02 23.52 19.23
N ASP A 68 1.87 22.99 19.63
CA ASP A 68 1.16 23.43 20.83
C ASP A 68 2.00 23.17 22.08
N PHE A 69 2.64 21.99 22.15
CA PHE A 69 3.52 21.66 23.25
C PHE A 69 4.78 22.54 23.29
N ASP A 70 5.41 22.82 22.15
CA ASP A 70 6.57 23.70 22.09
C ASP A 70 6.26 25.11 22.57
N GLY A 71 5.06 25.61 22.33
CA GLY A 71 4.57 26.85 22.88
C GLY A 71 4.55 26.82 24.42
N VAL A 72 3.99 25.77 25.01
CA VAL A 72 3.97 25.56 26.47
C VAL A 72 5.38 25.39 27.03
N PHE A 73 6.22 24.61 26.38
CA PHE A 73 7.60 24.35 26.77
C PHE A 73 8.43 25.64 26.84
N ASN A 74 8.40 26.41 25.76
CA ASN A 74 9.14 27.68 25.69
C ASN A 74 8.67 28.71 26.75
N GLN A 75 7.35 28.82 26.97
CA GLN A 75 6.83 29.67 28.04
C GLN A 75 7.28 29.19 29.42
N THR A 76 7.32 27.89 29.64
CA THR A 76 7.77 27.30 30.90
C THR A 76 9.24 27.57 31.16
N ILE A 77 10.10 27.47 30.12
CA ILE A 77 11.53 27.83 30.23
C ILE A 77 11.71 29.32 30.56
N LEU A 78 11.00 30.23 29.86
CA LEU A 78 11.08 31.65 30.10
C LEU A 78 10.68 32.03 31.52
N HIS A 79 9.82 31.26 32.15
CA HIS A 79 9.33 31.47 33.51
C HIS A 79 9.76 30.35 34.44
N ALA A 80 10.98 29.83 34.31
CA ALA A 80 11.48 28.65 35.06
C ALA A 80 11.35 28.79 36.58
N LYS A 81 11.41 30.05 37.14
CA LYS A 81 11.12 30.31 38.54
C LYS A 81 9.72 29.83 38.98
N ASN A 82 8.77 29.72 38.08
CA ASN A 82 7.43 29.20 38.38
C ASN A 82 7.41 27.71 38.64
N LEU A 83 8.43 26.95 38.23
CA LEU A 83 8.57 25.53 38.51
C LEU A 83 8.90 25.23 39.98
N SER A 84 9.30 26.23 40.76
CA SER A 84 9.37 26.14 42.24
C SER A 84 7.99 25.93 42.86
N ASN A 85 6.92 26.32 42.16
CA ASN A 85 5.55 26.04 42.57
C ASN A 85 5.20 24.57 42.22
N LYS A 86 4.97 23.74 43.25
CA LYS A 86 4.66 22.32 43.11
C LYS A 86 3.47 22.04 42.18
N THR A 87 2.43 22.87 42.26
CA THR A 87 1.22 22.69 41.42
C THR A 87 1.52 22.94 39.94
N LEU A 88 2.28 23.98 39.62
CA LEU A 88 2.66 24.30 38.24
C LEU A 88 3.63 23.23 37.68
N ARG A 89 4.55 22.74 38.52
CA ARG A 89 5.45 21.65 38.17
C ARG A 89 4.69 20.39 37.82
N VAL A 90 3.74 19.95 38.66
CA VAL A 90 2.90 18.78 38.38
C VAL A 90 2.07 18.95 37.10
N LYS A 91 1.48 20.16 36.91
CA LYS A 91 0.72 20.46 35.69
C LYS A 91 1.59 20.31 34.43
N PHE A 92 2.80 20.83 34.46
CA PHE A 92 3.74 20.73 33.34
C PHE A 92 4.15 19.29 33.06
N LEU A 93 4.49 18.49 34.10
CA LEU A 93 4.80 17.06 33.96
C LEU A 93 3.63 16.27 33.35
N LEU A 94 2.39 16.57 33.75
CA LEU A 94 1.20 15.93 33.16
C LEU A 94 1.02 16.32 31.70
N GLN A 95 1.32 17.57 31.32
CA GLN A 95 1.25 17.99 29.93
C GLN A 95 2.28 17.26 29.07
N ILE A 96 3.53 17.12 29.52
CA ILE A 96 4.56 16.30 28.84
C ILE A 96 4.02 14.89 28.60
N ARG A 97 3.59 14.23 29.69
CA ARG A 97 3.10 12.84 29.64
C ARG A 97 1.93 12.66 28.68
N ASN A 98 0.96 13.56 28.74
CA ASN A 98 -0.22 13.51 27.87
C ASN A 98 0.16 13.70 26.40
N THR A 99 1.00 14.67 26.10
CA THR A 99 1.45 14.93 24.71
C THR A 99 2.22 13.74 24.15
N VAL A 100 3.18 13.20 24.89
CA VAL A 100 3.96 12.03 24.48
C VAL A 100 3.07 10.81 24.28
N SER A 101 2.12 10.57 25.19
CA SER A 101 1.16 9.46 25.07
C SER A 101 0.30 9.58 23.81
N GLN A 102 -0.23 10.77 23.52
CA GLN A 102 -1.04 11.01 22.31
C GLN A 102 -0.21 10.82 21.03
N ILE A 103 0.99 11.40 20.97
CA ILE A 103 1.88 11.23 19.82
C ILE A 103 2.25 9.76 19.62
N THR A 104 2.56 9.03 20.70
CA THR A 104 2.90 7.60 20.63
C THR A 104 1.74 6.78 20.06
N THR A 105 0.51 7.06 20.50
CA THR A 105 -0.69 6.38 19.99
C THR A 105 -0.88 6.65 18.50
N LEU A 106 -0.88 7.92 18.10
CA LEU A 106 -1.02 8.32 16.70
C LEU A 106 0.10 7.77 15.82
N LEU A 107 1.33 7.74 16.33
CA LEU A 107 2.48 7.18 15.60
C LEU A 107 2.31 5.68 15.35
N ARG A 108 1.82 4.92 16.33
CA ARG A 108 1.50 3.51 16.16
C ARG A 108 0.42 3.30 15.10
N GLU A 109 -0.66 4.08 15.15
CA GLU A 109 -1.74 4.04 14.16
C GLU A 109 -1.22 4.34 12.74
N LEU A 110 -0.34 5.35 12.58
CA LEU A 110 0.29 5.68 11.29
C LEU A 110 1.14 4.53 10.74
N PHE A 111 1.98 3.92 11.58
CA PHE A 111 2.79 2.79 11.14
C PHE A 111 1.95 1.54 10.85
N GLU A 112 0.87 1.30 11.59
CA GLU A 112 -0.07 0.23 11.29
C GLU A 112 -0.80 0.47 9.97
N GLU A 113 -1.17 1.72 9.66
CA GLU A 113 -1.81 2.08 8.40
C GLU A 113 -0.87 1.84 7.20
N VAL A 114 0.38 2.32 7.31
CA VAL A 114 1.41 2.06 6.29
C VAL A 114 1.70 0.57 6.15
N SER A 115 1.82 -0.15 7.27
CA SER A 115 2.04 -1.60 7.24
C SER A 115 0.86 -2.35 6.61
N ARG A 116 -0.37 -1.91 6.87
CA ARG A 116 -1.55 -2.44 6.18
C ARG A 116 -1.47 -2.23 4.67
N HIS A 117 -1.04 -1.04 4.22
CA HIS A 117 -0.82 -0.77 2.80
C HIS A 117 0.34 -1.58 2.22
N GLU A 118 1.47 -1.69 2.92
CA GLU A 118 2.61 -2.52 2.48
C GLU A 118 2.28 -4.01 2.45
N VAL A 119 1.52 -4.52 3.45
CA VAL A 119 1.04 -5.91 3.49
C VAL A 119 0.01 -6.17 2.38
N GLY A 120 -0.62 -5.11 1.86
CA GLY A 120 -1.62 -5.19 0.80
C GLY A 120 -1.09 -5.16 -0.61
N MET A 121 0.16 -4.78 -0.81
CA MET A 121 0.80 -4.71 -2.13
C MET A 121 1.86 -5.80 -2.29
N ASP A 122 1.99 -6.29 -3.51
CA ASP A 122 3.09 -7.18 -3.88
C ASP A 122 4.40 -6.38 -3.96
N VAL A 123 5.42 -6.85 -3.26
CA VAL A 123 6.70 -6.14 -3.13
C VAL A 123 7.41 -5.94 -4.47
N LEU A 124 7.30 -6.91 -5.38
CA LEU A 124 7.97 -6.90 -6.68
C LEU A 124 7.26 -6.00 -7.69
N THR A 125 5.94 -6.18 -7.81
CA THR A 125 5.13 -5.57 -8.88
C THR A 125 4.39 -4.31 -8.45
N LYS A 126 4.30 -4.05 -7.14
CA LYS A 126 3.51 -2.96 -6.56
C LYS A 126 2.01 -3.03 -6.88
N LEU A 127 1.53 -4.18 -7.35
CA LEU A 127 0.11 -4.47 -7.52
C LEU A 127 -0.53 -4.84 -6.18
N LEU A 128 -1.85 -4.78 -6.09
CA LEU A 128 -2.56 -5.34 -4.94
C LEU A 128 -2.27 -6.84 -4.84
N ASN A 129 -2.08 -7.35 -3.63
CA ASN A 129 -1.93 -8.77 -3.41
C ASN A 129 -3.31 -9.46 -3.21
N ARG A 130 -3.33 -10.79 -3.28
CA ARG A 130 -4.57 -11.60 -3.18
C ARG A 130 -5.37 -11.38 -1.89
N ARG A 131 -4.77 -10.85 -0.82
CA ARG A 131 -5.46 -10.63 0.48
C ARG A 131 -6.56 -9.59 0.37
N PHE A 132 -6.46 -8.64 -0.57
CA PHE A 132 -7.48 -7.63 -0.80
C PHE A 132 -8.66 -8.09 -1.67
N LEU A 133 -8.54 -9.22 -2.36
CA LEU A 133 -9.63 -9.73 -3.23
C LEU A 133 -10.98 -9.79 -2.52
N PRO A 134 -11.13 -10.43 -1.33
CA PRO A 134 -12.44 -10.52 -0.68
C PRO A 134 -13.06 -9.15 -0.40
N THR A 135 -12.26 -8.21 0.06
CA THR A 135 -12.72 -6.86 0.42
C THR A 135 -13.17 -6.09 -0.80
N ILE A 136 -12.37 -6.10 -1.87
CA ILE A 136 -12.68 -5.40 -3.12
C ILE A 136 -13.90 -6.03 -3.79
N PHE A 137 -13.93 -7.35 -3.96
CA PHE A 137 -15.06 -8.02 -4.58
C PHE A 137 -16.38 -7.80 -3.82
N LYS A 138 -16.36 -7.90 -2.49
CA LYS A 138 -17.55 -7.63 -1.67
C LYS A 138 -18.11 -6.22 -1.91
N ARG A 139 -17.22 -5.23 -2.00
CA ARG A 139 -17.60 -3.84 -2.26
C ARG A 139 -18.14 -3.66 -3.67
N GLU A 140 -17.42 -4.14 -4.68
CA GLU A 140 -17.78 -3.91 -6.07
C GLU A 140 -19.01 -4.71 -6.52
N ILE A 141 -19.20 -5.94 -6.02
CA ILE A 141 -20.44 -6.72 -6.22
C ILE A 141 -21.64 -6.00 -5.59
N ALA A 142 -21.48 -5.49 -4.37
CA ALA A 142 -22.55 -4.73 -3.73
C ALA A 142 -22.88 -3.43 -4.49
N HIS A 143 -21.86 -2.77 -5.06
CA HIS A 143 -22.06 -1.59 -5.92
C HIS A 143 -22.76 -1.97 -7.22
N ALA A 144 -22.27 -2.96 -7.96
CA ALA A 144 -22.85 -3.43 -9.21
C ALA A 144 -24.32 -3.83 -9.06
N ASN A 145 -24.66 -4.56 -7.97
CA ASN A 145 -26.04 -4.96 -7.69
C ASN A 145 -26.95 -3.76 -7.39
N ARG A 146 -26.47 -2.73 -6.67
CA ARG A 146 -27.28 -1.54 -6.35
C ARG A 146 -27.45 -0.61 -7.53
N ALA A 147 -26.39 -0.38 -8.29
CA ALA A 147 -26.39 0.55 -9.41
C ALA A 147 -26.84 -0.08 -10.73
N GLY A 148 -26.95 -1.41 -10.81
CA GLY A 148 -27.25 -2.10 -12.07
C GLY A 148 -26.12 -1.98 -13.09
N THR A 149 -24.89 -1.75 -12.63
CA THR A 149 -23.72 -1.58 -13.51
C THR A 149 -23.01 -2.89 -13.77
N PRO A 150 -22.44 -3.10 -14.97
CA PRO A 150 -21.69 -4.31 -15.27
C PRO A 150 -20.37 -4.35 -14.48
N LEU A 151 -19.98 -5.56 -14.10
CA LEU A 151 -18.70 -5.86 -13.45
C LEU A 151 -18.10 -7.07 -14.15
N SER A 152 -16.79 -7.10 -14.34
CA SER A 152 -16.11 -8.23 -14.94
C SER A 152 -14.75 -8.51 -14.29
N VAL A 153 -14.25 -9.72 -14.52
CA VAL A 153 -12.93 -10.14 -14.05
C VAL A 153 -12.13 -10.73 -15.21
N LEU A 154 -10.83 -10.42 -15.20
CA LEU A 154 -9.83 -11.06 -16.05
C LEU A 154 -8.90 -11.87 -15.15
N ILE A 155 -8.66 -13.12 -15.50
CA ILE A 155 -7.57 -13.92 -14.95
C ILE A 155 -6.51 -14.06 -16.02
N ILE A 156 -5.28 -13.73 -15.68
CA ILE A 156 -4.17 -13.56 -16.62
C ILE A 156 -2.98 -14.38 -16.15
N ASP A 157 -2.33 -15.04 -17.07
CA ASP A 157 -1.14 -15.83 -16.82
C ASP A 157 -0.08 -15.51 -17.88
N VAL A 158 1.17 -15.38 -17.45
CA VAL A 158 2.30 -15.15 -18.35
C VAL A 158 2.71 -16.47 -18.99
N ASP A 159 2.50 -16.59 -20.29
CA ASP A 159 2.76 -17.82 -21.02
C ASP A 159 4.22 -18.26 -20.88
N LYS A 160 4.41 -19.53 -20.50
CA LYS A 160 5.73 -20.17 -20.40
C LYS A 160 6.70 -19.50 -19.43
N PHE A 161 6.20 -18.80 -18.40
CA PHE A 161 7.02 -18.05 -17.45
C PHE A 161 8.09 -18.92 -16.77
N LYS A 162 7.75 -20.18 -16.47
CA LYS A 162 8.72 -21.14 -15.93
C LYS A 162 9.88 -21.39 -16.89
N GLU A 163 9.61 -21.60 -18.19
CA GLU A 163 10.65 -21.81 -19.22
C GLU A 163 11.56 -20.59 -19.31
N ILE A 164 11.00 -19.40 -19.17
CA ILE A 164 11.74 -18.13 -19.13
C ILE A 164 12.71 -18.09 -17.92
N ASN A 165 12.21 -18.41 -16.72
CA ASN A 165 13.06 -18.46 -15.53
C ASN A 165 14.15 -19.52 -15.63
N ASP A 166 13.82 -20.70 -16.16
CA ASP A 166 14.77 -21.80 -16.31
C ASP A 166 15.86 -21.45 -17.33
N THR A 167 15.56 -20.63 -18.35
CA THR A 167 16.51 -20.26 -19.42
C THR A 167 17.35 -19.03 -19.09
N TRP A 168 16.73 -17.97 -18.53
CA TRP A 168 17.38 -16.66 -18.32
C TRP A 168 17.50 -16.23 -16.86
N GLY A 169 17.06 -17.09 -15.92
CA GLY A 169 17.18 -16.88 -14.49
C GLY A 169 16.05 -16.03 -13.89
N HIS A 170 15.88 -16.15 -12.57
CA HIS A 170 14.81 -15.48 -11.82
C HIS A 170 14.87 -13.96 -11.89
N ASN A 171 16.05 -13.35 -11.97
CA ASN A 171 16.17 -11.88 -12.10
C ASN A 171 15.52 -11.37 -13.38
N THR A 172 15.65 -12.11 -14.48
CA THR A 172 14.98 -11.81 -15.75
C THR A 172 13.45 -11.97 -15.60
N GLY A 173 13.02 -13.04 -14.94
CA GLY A 173 11.59 -13.25 -14.62
C GLY A 173 11.01 -12.10 -13.80
N ASP A 174 11.73 -11.62 -12.80
CA ASP A 174 11.33 -10.48 -11.98
C ASP A 174 11.18 -9.18 -12.81
N GLU A 175 12.09 -8.93 -13.74
CA GLU A 175 11.98 -7.79 -14.64
C GLU A 175 10.76 -7.91 -15.56
N ILE A 176 10.48 -9.10 -16.06
CA ILE A 176 9.30 -9.40 -16.88
C ILE A 176 8.03 -9.10 -16.08
N LEU A 177 7.92 -9.58 -14.84
CA LEU A 177 6.75 -9.34 -14.00
C LEU A 177 6.53 -7.85 -13.73
N ARG A 178 7.60 -7.06 -13.51
CA ARG A 178 7.49 -5.60 -13.39
C ARG A 178 6.97 -4.95 -14.68
N LYS A 179 7.48 -5.36 -15.83
CA LYS A 179 7.05 -4.83 -17.15
C LYS A 179 5.61 -5.18 -17.48
N VAL A 180 5.21 -6.42 -17.21
CA VAL A 180 3.82 -6.89 -17.37
C VAL A 180 2.89 -6.10 -16.45
N SER A 181 3.28 -5.88 -15.20
CA SER A 181 2.50 -5.08 -14.24
C SER A 181 2.34 -3.63 -14.69
N GLN A 182 3.38 -3.02 -15.23
CA GLN A 182 3.29 -1.69 -15.80
C GLN A 182 2.33 -1.64 -16.99
N ALA A 183 2.37 -2.67 -17.85
CA ALA A 183 1.44 -2.76 -18.97
C ALA A 183 -0.03 -2.88 -18.51
N PHE A 184 -0.29 -3.50 -17.36
CA PHE A 184 -1.64 -3.51 -16.77
C PHE A 184 -2.05 -2.11 -16.34
N TYR A 185 -1.25 -1.41 -15.53
CA TYR A 185 -1.55 -0.05 -15.09
C TYR A 185 -1.82 0.92 -16.23
N ASP A 186 -1.01 0.85 -17.30
CA ASP A 186 -1.16 1.72 -18.47
C ASP A 186 -2.46 1.46 -19.27
N ASN A 187 -3.12 0.32 -19.01
CA ASN A 187 -4.26 -0.14 -19.81
C ASN A 187 -5.56 -0.34 -19.03
N VAL A 188 -5.58 0.00 -17.74
CA VAL A 188 -6.79 0.00 -16.91
C VAL A 188 -7.13 1.41 -16.45
N ARG A 189 -8.37 1.62 -16.00
CA ARG A 189 -8.83 2.90 -15.44
C ARG A 189 -8.44 2.99 -13.96
N SER A 190 -8.45 4.19 -13.39
CA SER A 190 -8.23 4.40 -11.95
C SER A 190 -9.29 3.73 -11.06
N SER A 191 -10.46 3.43 -11.61
CA SER A 191 -11.54 2.70 -10.94
C SER A 191 -11.38 1.19 -10.95
N ASP A 192 -10.47 0.65 -11.77
CA ASP A 192 -10.22 -0.77 -11.90
C ASP A 192 -9.17 -1.25 -10.90
N TYR A 193 -9.15 -2.54 -10.60
CA TYR A 193 -8.22 -3.12 -9.63
C TYR A 193 -7.35 -4.17 -10.28
N VAL A 194 -6.05 -4.10 -10.00
CA VAL A 194 -5.06 -5.05 -10.53
C VAL A 194 -4.37 -5.75 -9.36
N PHE A 195 -4.40 -7.08 -9.38
CA PHE A 195 -3.85 -7.92 -8.34
C PHE A 195 -2.78 -8.85 -8.89
N ARG A 196 -1.73 -9.09 -8.12
CA ARG A 196 -0.89 -10.26 -8.28
C ARG A 196 -1.48 -11.39 -7.43
N TYR A 197 -2.00 -12.41 -8.09
CA TYR A 197 -2.68 -13.52 -7.43
C TYR A 197 -1.73 -14.63 -6.99
N GLY A 198 -0.75 -14.95 -7.84
CA GLY A 198 0.29 -15.96 -7.64
C GLY A 198 1.62 -15.53 -8.25
N GLY A 199 2.51 -16.46 -8.51
CA GLY A 199 3.83 -16.22 -9.11
C GLY A 199 3.77 -15.38 -10.39
N ASP A 200 3.15 -15.92 -11.41
CA ASP A 200 2.95 -15.36 -12.76
C ASP A 200 1.46 -15.15 -13.10
N GLU A 201 0.58 -15.28 -12.10
CA GLU A 201 -0.86 -15.14 -12.23
C GLU A 201 -1.33 -13.79 -11.68
N PHE A 202 -2.24 -13.14 -12.44
CA PHE A 202 -2.79 -11.83 -12.11
C PHE A 202 -4.32 -11.83 -12.25
N ILE A 203 -4.97 -10.96 -11.49
CA ILE A 203 -6.42 -10.73 -11.60
C ILE A 203 -6.63 -9.23 -11.83
N ILE A 204 -7.51 -8.92 -12.79
CA ILE A 204 -7.99 -7.54 -13.00
C ILE A 204 -9.50 -7.54 -12.81
N VAL A 205 -9.99 -6.64 -11.95
CA VAL A 205 -11.41 -6.38 -11.77
C VAL A 205 -11.75 -5.10 -12.50
N LEU A 206 -12.60 -5.19 -13.50
CA LEU A 206 -13.05 -4.07 -14.32
C LEU A 206 -14.44 -3.62 -13.85
N THR A 207 -14.51 -2.40 -13.33
CA THR A 207 -15.75 -1.80 -12.85
C THR A 207 -16.48 -1.08 -13.98
N GLU A 208 -17.82 -1.17 -13.98
CA GLU A 208 -18.67 -0.53 -14.97
C GLU A 208 -18.25 -0.82 -16.43
N ALA A 209 -17.73 -2.03 -16.67
CA ALA A 209 -17.23 -2.46 -17.94
C ALA A 209 -18.20 -3.46 -18.59
N SER A 210 -18.75 -3.09 -19.76
CA SER A 210 -19.54 -4.01 -20.58
C SER A 210 -18.69 -5.17 -21.10
N GLU A 211 -19.32 -6.21 -21.64
CA GLU A 211 -18.62 -7.33 -22.28
C GLU A 211 -17.66 -6.84 -23.38
N THR A 212 -18.11 -5.90 -24.19
CA THR A 212 -17.28 -5.30 -25.26
C THR A 212 -16.08 -4.55 -24.69
N ASP A 213 -16.26 -3.76 -23.60
CA ASP A 213 -15.17 -3.03 -22.97
C ASP A 213 -14.18 -3.97 -22.28
N THR A 214 -14.69 -5.05 -21.68
CA THR A 214 -13.90 -6.11 -21.06
C THR A 214 -12.98 -6.77 -22.07
N LEU A 215 -13.53 -7.22 -23.20
CA LEU A 215 -12.75 -7.87 -24.28
C LEU A 215 -11.76 -6.90 -24.91
N ARG A 216 -12.16 -5.64 -25.13
CA ARG A 216 -11.26 -4.60 -25.66
C ARG A 216 -10.09 -4.32 -24.73
N THR A 217 -10.34 -4.23 -23.44
CA THR A 217 -9.29 -4.02 -22.42
C THR A 217 -8.35 -5.22 -22.34
N ALA A 218 -8.89 -6.44 -22.29
CA ALA A 218 -8.10 -7.66 -22.26
C ALA A 218 -7.21 -7.79 -23.50
N GLU A 219 -7.75 -7.55 -24.70
CA GLU A 219 -6.98 -7.64 -25.96
C GLU A 219 -5.93 -6.53 -26.08
N ARG A 220 -6.22 -5.32 -25.59
CA ARG A 220 -5.24 -4.23 -25.52
C ARG A 220 -4.06 -4.59 -24.62
N ILE A 221 -4.31 -5.16 -23.45
CA ILE A 221 -3.29 -5.64 -22.52
C ILE A 221 -2.46 -6.75 -23.17
N ARG A 222 -3.11 -7.76 -23.73
CA ARG A 222 -2.46 -8.88 -24.42
C ARG A 222 -1.51 -8.38 -25.53
N SER A 223 -2.05 -7.56 -26.42
CA SER A 223 -1.31 -7.01 -27.55
C SER A 223 -0.17 -6.07 -27.12
N ARG A 224 -0.34 -5.34 -26.01
CA ARG A 224 0.71 -4.49 -25.45
C ARG A 224 1.88 -5.31 -24.97
N VAL A 225 1.63 -6.42 -24.23
CA VAL A 225 2.67 -7.30 -23.72
C VAL A 225 3.35 -8.05 -24.87
N GLU A 226 2.60 -8.58 -25.84
CA GLU A 226 3.15 -9.26 -27.02
C GLU A 226 4.13 -8.36 -27.81
N LYS A 227 3.87 -7.06 -27.87
CA LYS A 227 4.75 -6.09 -28.57
C LYS A 227 5.92 -5.60 -27.69
N THR A 228 5.96 -5.98 -26.43
CA THR A 228 7.03 -5.56 -25.52
C THR A 228 8.32 -6.29 -25.88
N LYS A 229 9.34 -5.54 -26.24
CA LYS A 229 10.67 -6.09 -26.51
C LYS A 229 11.48 -6.10 -25.22
N LEU A 230 11.93 -7.27 -24.83
CA LEU A 230 12.88 -7.47 -23.74
C LEU A 230 14.13 -8.13 -24.28
N LYS A 231 15.28 -7.78 -23.70
CA LYS A 231 16.54 -8.43 -24.00
C LYS A 231 17.05 -9.15 -22.76
N ALA A 232 17.46 -10.39 -22.94
CA ALA A 232 18.22 -11.11 -21.93
C ALA A 232 19.61 -10.47 -21.73
N ALA A 233 20.28 -10.82 -20.63
CA ALA A 233 21.62 -10.33 -20.32
C ALA A 233 22.66 -10.66 -21.42
N ASN A 234 22.45 -11.73 -22.17
CA ASN A 234 23.27 -12.13 -23.30
C ASN A 234 22.90 -11.43 -24.64
N GLY A 235 21.93 -10.51 -24.63
CA GLY A 235 21.48 -9.74 -25.79
C GLY A 235 20.39 -10.41 -26.64
N GLU A 236 19.96 -11.63 -26.32
CA GLU A 236 18.86 -12.32 -27.01
C GLU A 236 17.51 -11.66 -26.75
N ASP A 237 16.64 -11.69 -27.76
CA ASP A 237 15.29 -11.16 -27.63
C ASP A 237 14.37 -12.16 -26.90
N ILE A 238 13.67 -11.69 -25.87
CA ILE A 238 12.66 -12.45 -25.12
C ILE A 238 11.29 -12.04 -25.61
N TYR A 239 10.52 -13.02 -26.08
CA TYR A 239 9.15 -12.83 -26.53
C TYR A 239 8.18 -13.20 -25.41
N LEU A 240 7.29 -12.28 -25.08
CA LEU A 240 6.28 -12.46 -24.05
C LEU A 240 4.91 -12.61 -24.67
N SER A 241 4.06 -13.44 -24.06
CA SER A 241 2.64 -13.44 -24.34
C SER A 241 1.84 -13.72 -23.07
N LEU A 242 0.56 -13.38 -23.12
CA LEU A 242 -0.39 -13.60 -22.05
C LEU A 242 -1.54 -14.46 -22.53
N SER A 243 -1.95 -15.42 -21.72
CA SER A 243 -3.26 -16.04 -21.82
C SER A 243 -4.22 -15.37 -20.84
N ILE A 244 -5.42 -15.02 -21.30
CA ILE A 244 -6.40 -14.26 -20.52
C ILE A 244 -7.75 -14.96 -20.59
N GLY A 245 -8.31 -15.27 -19.41
CA GLY A 245 -9.68 -15.69 -19.23
C GLY A 245 -10.52 -14.55 -18.69
N ALA A 246 -11.65 -14.26 -19.30
CA ALA A 246 -12.57 -13.22 -18.90
C ALA A 246 -13.92 -13.79 -18.49
N ALA A 247 -14.56 -13.18 -17.48
CA ALA A 247 -15.93 -13.49 -17.09
C ALA A 247 -16.70 -12.25 -16.69
N MET A 248 -17.98 -12.21 -17.08
CA MET A 248 -18.91 -11.17 -16.65
C MET A 248 -19.60 -11.59 -15.34
N PHE A 249 -19.76 -10.64 -14.42
CA PHE A 249 -20.56 -10.85 -13.22
C PHE A 249 -22.03 -11.06 -13.61
N ASN A 250 -22.61 -12.12 -13.08
CA ASN A 250 -23.98 -12.56 -13.41
C ASN A 250 -24.97 -12.39 -12.26
N GLY A 251 -24.61 -11.59 -11.22
CA GLY A 251 -25.48 -11.38 -10.05
C GLY A 251 -25.24 -12.37 -8.90
N HIS A 252 -24.39 -13.37 -9.05
CA HIS A 252 -24.10 -14.32 -7.98
C HIS A 252 -23.28 -13.66 -6.85
N PRO A 253 -23.69 -13.76 -5.56
CA PRO A 253 -23.04 -13.05 -4.46
C PRO A 253 -21.62 -13.56 -4.13
N ASP A 254 -21.31 -14.81 -4.50
CA ASP A 254 -20.02 -15.43 -4.25
C ASP A 254 -19.03 -15.07 -5.37
N TYR A 255 -18.04 -14.26 -5.02
CA TYR A 255 -17.01 -13.83 -5.96
C TYR A 255 -16.07 -14.96 -6.39
N GLU A 256 -15.89 -16.01 -5.57
CA GLU A 256 -15.03 -17.14 -5.90
C GLU A 256 -15.56 -17.88 -7.14
N ARG A 257 -16.90 -17.92 -7.29
CA ARG A 257 -17.50 -18.45 -8.50
C ARG A 257 -17.18 -17.62 -9.75
N LEU A 258 -17.13 -16.28 -9.62
CA LEU A 258 -16.75 -15.41 -10.74
C LEU A 258 -15.29 -15.65 -11.14
N ILE A 259 -14.40 -15.82 -10.16
CA ILE A 259 -13.01 -16.20 -10.40
C ILE A 259 -12.92 -17.56 -11.08
N GLN A 260 -13.65 -18.57 -10.56
CA GLN A 260 -13.63 -19.91 -11.11
C GLN A 260 -14.01 -19.96 -12.60
N ILE A 261 -15.10 -19.29 -13.00
CA ILE A 261 -15.53 -19.27 -14.39
C ILE A 261 -14.56 -18.52 -15.31
N ALA A 262 -13.88 -17.50 -14.81
CA ALA A 262 -12.81 -16.83 -15.55
C ALA A 262 -11.56 -17.73 -15.68
N ASP A 263 -11.25 -18.53 -14.66
CA ASP A 263 -10.16 -19.51 -14.72
C ASP A 263 -10.44 -20.63 -15.74
N GLU A 264 -11.69 -21.09 -15.82
CA GLU A 264 -12.11 -22.03 -16.89
C GLU A 264 -11.85 -21.43 -18.28
N ALA A 265 -12.14 -20.14 -18.49
CA ALA A 265 -11.84 -19.44 -19.74
C ALA A 265 -10.32 -19.32 -19.98
N LEU A 266 -9.53 -19.04 -18.96
CA LEU A 266 -8.06 -19.02 -19.04
C LEU A 266 -7.51 -20.39 -19.45
N TYR A 267 -8.04 -21.47 -18.88
CA TYR A 267 -7.66 -22.82 -19.24
C TYR A 267 -7.95 -23.10 -20.74
N ILE A 268 -9.09 -22.64 -21.25
CA ILE A 268 -9.42 -22.74 -22.68
C ILE A 268 -8.42 -21.93 -23.52
N ALA A 269 -8.05 -20.72 -23.11
CA ALA A 269 -7.06 -19.89 -23.78
C ALA A 269 -5.71 -20.61 -23.90
N LYS A 270 -5.23 -21.20 -22.80
CA LYS A 270 -3.99 -22.00 -22.77
C LYS A 270 -4.07 -23.23 -23.70
N ARG A 271 -5.18 -23.95 -23.70
CA ARG A 271 -5.38 -25.14 -24.56
C ARG A 271 -5.48 -24.82 -26.05
N ARG A 272 -6.05 -23.67 -26.42
CA ARG A 272 -6.21 -23.25 -27.81
C ARG A 272 -4.96 -22.61 -28.42
N GLY A 273 -3.83 -22.70 -27.76
CA GLY A 273 -2.52 -22.24 -28.27
C GLY A 273 -1.95 -21.00 -27.61
N ARG A 274 -2.49 -20.58 -26.46
CA ARG A 274 -2.01 -19.43 -25.69
C ARG A 274 -2.12 -18.09 -26.43
N ASN A 275 -1.54 -17.03 -25.87
CA ASN A 275 -1.50 -15.70 -26.48
C ASN A 275 -2.86 -15.22 -26.99
N ARG A 276 -3.90 -15.34 -26.16
CA ARG A 276 -5.28 -15.00 -26.52
C ARG A 276 -6.15 -14.65 -25.33
N VAL A 277 -7.26 -14.05 -25.64
CA VAL A 277 -8.37 -13.78 -24.71
C VAL A 277 -9.50 -14.78 -25.01
N GLU A 278 -10.02 -15.42 -23.99
CA GLU A 278 -11.24 -16.22 -24.05
C GLU A 278 -12.25 -15.65 -23.04
N LEU A 279 -13.48 -15.44 -23.51
CA LEU A 279 -14.58 -15.06 -22.63
C LEU A 279 -15.37 -16.31 -22.24
N TRP A 280 -15.60 -16.47 -20.95
CA TRP A 280 -16.46 -17.54 -20.47
C TRP A 280 -17.89 -17.34 -20.98
N LYS A 281 -18.44 -18.37 -21.58
CA LYS A 281 -19.85 -18.44 -22.00
C LYS A 281 -20.47 -19.68 -21.37
N ALA A 282 -21.61 -19.48 -20.69
CA ALA A 282 -22.38 -20.62 -20.22
C ALA A 282 -22.63 -21.56 -21.40
N SER A 283 -22.28 -22.85 -21.26
CA SER A 283 -22.68 -23.85 -22.23
C SER A 283 -24.21 -23.88 -22.24
N LEU A 284 -24.82 -23.64 -23.40
CA LEU A 284 -26.26 -23.78 -23.63
C LEU A 284 -26.69 -25.22 -23.46
#